data_9d0313f5a0570a7653820bf089b3a036
#
_entry.id   9d0313f5a0570a7653820bf089b3a036
#
_cell.length_a   1.000
_cell.length_b   1.000
_cell.length_c   1.000
_cell.angle_alpha   90.00
_cell.angle_beta   90.00
_cell.angle_gamma   90.00
#
_symmetry.space_group_name_H-M   'P 1'
#
loop_
_entity.id
_entity.type
_entity.pdbx_description
1 polymer ?
#
loop_
_entity_poly.entity_id
_entity_poly.type
_entity_poly.pdbx_seq_one_letter_code
_entity_poly.pdbx_strand_id
1 'polypeptide(L)'
;GRSCLSARQERAAAILSQCEVERRGLEVGPYFRPVTDSSLHDVLYVDCCDEGELQRKFRENPKTAGEQLQPIDAVWAPGRPLSDCISHEPFYYAVASRVFEHVPNPLGWLQEIVNVLQPGSMIALVIPDHRRTIDYYRKPTTFAQVMGWSVEKPVRPTPSQVMEFLSESFEDDGAVDLNSGLPPFSELKRHYTDQDALGFAQFVEREKYYLDVHCTVW
;
A
#
# COMPACT_ATOMS: atom_id res chain seq x y z
N GLY A 1 -23.75 -29.78 -0.15
CA GLY A 1 -23.97 -28.35 -0.29
C GLY A 1 -22.65 -27.64 -0.41
N ARG A 2 -22.43 -26.91 -1.49
CA ARG A 2 -21.28 -25.98 -1.61
C ARG A 2 -21.57 -24.83 -0.64
N SER A 3 -20.75 -24.64 0.40
CA SER A 3 -20.80 -23.43 1.20
C SER A 3 -20.49 -22.26 0.28
N CYS A 4 -21.39 -21.31 0.17
CA CYS A 4 -21.15 -20.08 -0.59
C CYS A 4 -20.07 -19.30 0.16
N LEU A 5 -18.89 -19.11 -0.44
CA LEU A 5 -17.83 -18.27 0.12
C LEU A 5 -18.33 -16.82 0.21
N SER A 6 -17.90 -16.09 1.21
CA SER A 6 -18.12 -14.64 1.24
C SER A 6 -17.30 -13.96 0.15
N ALA A 7 -17.71 -12.77 -0.30
CA ALA A 7 -16.96 -11.99 -1.29
C ALA A 7 -15.49 -11.74 -0.86
N ARG A 8 -15.24 -11.62 0.45
CA ARG A 8 -13.90 -11.51 1.04
C ARG A 8 -13.09 -12.79 0.82
N GLN A 9 -13.69 -13.96 1.05
CA GLN A 9 -13.05 -15.26 0.85
C GLN A 9 -12.78 -15.55 -0.62
N GLU A 10 -13.71 -15.21 -1.51
CA GLU A 10 -13.51 -15.34 -2.96
C GLU A 10 -12.35 -14.46 -3.46
N ARG A 11 -12.29 -13.22 -2.98
CA ARG A 11 -11.18 -12.30 -3.27
C ARG A 11 -9.84 -12.86 -2.77
N ALA A 12 -9.78 -13.33 -1.52
CA ALA A 12 -8.57 -13.90 -0.95
C ALA A 12 -8.12 -15.15 -1.75
N ALA A 13 -9.04 -16.05 -2.08
CA ALA A 13 -8.75 -17.24 -2.88
C ALA A 13 -8.21 -16.88 -4.27
N ALA A 14 -8.74 -15.84 -4.92
CA ALA A 14 -8.24 -15.38 -6.21
C ALA A 14 -6.80 -14.83 -6.11
N ILE A 15 -6.50 -14.02 -5.10
CA ILE A 15 -5.16 -13.43 -4.87
C ILE A 15 -4.15 -14.53 -4.56
N LEU A 16 -4.52 -15.49 -3.72
CA LEU A 16 -3.63 -16.55 -3.25
C LEU A 16 -3.54 -17.75 -4.20
N SER A 17 -4.26 -17.75 -5.31
CA SER A 17 -4.41 -18.91 -6.21
C SER A 17 -3.11 -19.46 -6.79
N GLN A 18 -2.05 -18.65 -6.83
CA GLN A 18 -0.72 -19.04 -7.31
C GLN A 18 0.33 -19.11 -6.18
N CYS A 19 -0.08 -18.89 -4.93
CA CYS A 19 0.80 -18.93 -3.77
C CYS A 19 0.82 -20.32 -3.14
N GLU A 20 1.97 -20.77 -2.65
CA GLU A 20 2.12 -22.02 -1.88
C GLU A 20 1.68 -21.79 -0.42
N VAL A 21 0.38 -21.60 -0.21
CA VAL A 21 -0.21 -21.17 1.07
C VAL A 21 -0.06 -22.18 2.21
N GLU A 22 0.29 -23.42 1.91
CA GLU A 22 0.64 -24.45 2.91
C GLU A 22 2.05 -24.26 3.49
N ARG A 23 2.83 -23.36 2.90
CA ARG A 23 4.18 -22.99 3.35
C ARG A 23 4.15 -21.60 3.97
N ARG A 24 5.25 -21.24 4.65
CA ARG A 24 5.38 -19.97 5.33
C ARG A 24 5.35 -18.79 4.36
N GLY A 25 4.44 -17.85 4.61
CA GLY A 25 4.24 -16.63 3.83
C GLY A 25 4.55 -15.36 4.59
N LEU A 26 4.60 -14.26 3.83
CA LEU A 26 4.76 -12.90 4.32
C LEU A 26 3.59 -12.06 3.79
N GLU A 27 2.89 -11.34 4.66
CA GLU A 27 1.94 -10.33 4.22
C GLU A 27 2.37 -8.94 4.71
N VAL A 28 2.51 -8.00 3.77
CA VAL A 28 2.90 -6.62 4.04
C VAL A 28 1.68 -5.73 4.05
N GLY A 29 1.51 -4.94 5.11
CA GLY A 29 0.42 -3.99 5.25
C GLY A 29 -0.96 -4.63 5.41
N PRO A 30 -1.17 -5.61 6.32
CA PRO A 30 -2.46 -6.29 6.49
C PRO A 30 -3.56 -5.36 6.98
N TYR A 31 -3.22 -4.37 7.77
CA TYR A 31 -4.07 -3.35 8.39
C TYR A 31 -5.33 -3.97 9.02
N PHE A 32 -6.54 -3.72 8.47
CA PHE A 32 -7.82 -4.31 8.96
C PHE A 32 -8.45 -5.28 7.97
N ARG A 33 -7.81 -5.53 6.84
CA ARG A 33 -8.32 -6.43 5.79
C ARG A 33 -7.20 -7.30 5.21
N PRO A 34 -6.56 -8.14 6.02
CA PRO A 34 -5.57 -9.07 5.51
C PRO A 34 -6.16 -9.95 4.42
N VAL A 35 -5.32 -10.33 3.48
CA VAL A 35 -5.65 -11.31 2.43
C VAL A 35 -5.52 -12.72 2.98
N THR A 36 -4.49 -12.97 3.78
CA THR A 36 -4.26 -14.25 4.46
C THR A 36 -5.03 -14.30 5.78
N ASP A 37 -5.14 -15.50 6.33
CA ASP A 37 -5.76 -15.77 7.63
C ASP A 37 -4.76 -16.58 8.47
N SER A 38 -4.24 -16.00 9.54
CA SER A 38 -3.25 -16.63 10.42
C SER A 38 -3.78 -17.86 11.18
N SER A 39 -5.09 -18.07 11.19
CA SER A 39 -5.69 -19.31 11.71
C SER A 39 -5.59 -20.48 10.73
N LEU A 40 -5.35 -20.20 9.45
CA LEU A 40 -5.30 -21.17 8.35
C LEU A 40 -3.91 -21.25 7.69
N HIS A 41 -3.13 -20.18 7.76
CA HIS A 41 -1.85 -20.05 7.06
C HIS A 41 -0.72 -19.75 8.05
N ASP A 42 0.45 -20.35 7.84
CA ASP A 42 1.69 -19.90 8.49
C ASP A 42 2.17 -18.62 7.79
N VAL A 43 1.80 -17.47 8.33
CA VAL A 43 2.06 -16.17 7.74
C VAL A 43 2.60 -15.19 8.77
N LEU A 44 3.61 -14.43 8.37
CA LEU A 44 4.17 -13.33 9.17
C LEU A 44 3.63 -12.01 8.64
N TYR A 45 3.01 -11.22 9.52
CA TYR A 45 2.47 -9.91 9.20
C TYR A 45 3.48 -8.81 9.52
N VAL A 46 3.78 -7.97 8.53
CA VAL A 46 4.66 -6.81 8.71
C VAL A 46 3.99 -5.52 8.24
N ASP A 47 4.33 -4.41 8.90
CA ASP A 47 3.88 -3.09 8.48
C ASP A 47 5.02 -2.07 8.65
N CYS A 48 4.93 -0.92 7.99
CA CYS A 48 5.92 0.15 8.10
C CYS A 48 5.81 0.96 9.40
N CYS A 49 4.69 0.85 10.11
CA CYS A 49 4.37 1.54 11.34
C CYS A 49 4.34 0.58 12.52
N ASP A 50 4.65 1.06 13.71
CA ASP A 50 4.43 0.30 14.93
C ASP A 50 2.93 0.18 15.28
N GLU A 51 2.62 -0.68 16.24
CA GLU A 51 1.24 -0.99 16.63
C GLU A 51 0.50 0.27 17.14
N GLY A 52 1.17 1.16 17.86
CA GLY A 52 0.58 2.40 18.38
C GLY A 52 0.13 3.34 17.27
N GLU A 53 0.97 3.52 16.26
CA GLU A 53 0.66 4.33 15.07
C GLU A 53 -0.45 3.68 14.23
N LEU A 54 -0.42 2.36 14.03
CA LEU A 54 -1.47 1.63 13.34
C LEU A 54 -2.81 1.76 14.06
N GLN A 55 -2.85 1.67 15.38
CA GLN A 55 -4.05 1.87 16.17
C GLN A 55 -4.58 3.30 16.08
N ARG A 56 -3.69 4.31 16.04
CA ARG A 56 -4.07 5.69 15.82
C ARG A 56 -4.74 5.87 14.47
N LYS A 57 -4.07 5.44 13.37
CA LYS A 57 -4.60 5.48 12.00
C LYS A 57 -5.94 4.73 11.90
N PHE A 58 -6.06 3.58 12.54
CA PHE A 58 -7.27 2.77 12.55
C PHE A 58 -8.44 3.51 13.18
N ARG A 59 -8.25 4.17 14.33
CA ARG A 59 -9.31 4.95 14.99
C ARG A 59 -9.73 6.19 14.21
N GLU A 60 -8.80 6.81 13.48
CA GLU A 60 -9.06 8.01 12.69
C GLU A 60 -9.72 7.71 11.34
N ASN A 61 -9.71 6.47 10.90
CA ASN A 61 -10.24 6.08 9.59
C ASN A 61 -11.73 5.67 9.69
N PRO A 62 -12.66 6.41 9.08
CA PRO A 62 -14.10 6.08 9.14
C PRO A 62 -14.45 4.74 8.48
N LYS A 63 -13.59 4.22 7.57
CA LYS A 63 -13.81 2.94 6.88
C LYS A 63 -13.54 1.72 7.77
N THR A 64 -13.03 1.90 8.99
CA THR A 64 -12.74 0.83 9.95
C THR A 64 -13.88 0.54 10.93
N ALA A 65 -15.02 1.26 10.82
CA ALA A 65 -16.16 1.05 11.70
C ALA A 65 -16.66 -0.40 11.62
N GLY A 66 -16.64 -1.12 12.76
CA GLY A 66 -17.02 -2.53 12.84
C GLY A 66 -15.95 -3.54 12.41
N GLU A 67 -14.78 -3.09 12.00
CA GLU A 67 -13.63 -3.93 11.66
C GLU A 67 -12.68 -4.09 12.86
N GLN A 68 -11.71 -5.00 12.73
CA GLN A 68 -10.65 -5.19 13.72
C GLN A 68 -9.29 -4.98 13.06
N LEU A 69 -8.42 -4.27 13.76
CA LEU A 69 -7.02 -4.12 13.33
C LEU A 69 -6.32 -5.48 13.41
N GLN A 70 -5.63 -5.86 12.34
CA GLN A 70 -4.78 -7.05 12.35
C GLN A 70 -3.51 -6.75 13.15
N PRO A 71 -3.20 -7.52 14.20
CA PRO A 71 -1.90 -7.43 14.86
C PRO A 71 -0.77 -7.75 13.88
N ILE A 72 0.37 -7.09 14.06
CA ILE A 72 1.58 -7.31 13.26
C ILE A 72 2.64 -8.05 14.08
N ASP A 73 3.48 -8.82 13.40
CA ASP A 73 4.56 -9.60 14.03
C ASP A 73 5.87 -8.80 14.02
N ALA A 74 6.06 -7.91 13.04
CA ALA A 74 7.27 -7.11 12.91
C ALA A 74 7.00 -5.76 12.25
N VAL A 75 7.86 -4.77 12.55
CA VAL A 75 7.87 -3.45 11.92
C VAL A 75 8.98 -3.40 10.88
N TRP A 76 8.60 -3.23 9.62
CA TRP A 76 9.52 -2.92 8.54
C TRP A 76 9.67 -1.41 8.37
N ALA A 77 10.50 -0.82 9.21
CA ALA A 77 10.70 0.62 9.21
C ALA A 77 11.33 1.12 7.89
N PRO A 78 10.91 2.28 7.37
CA PRO A 78 11.47 2.87 6.16
C PRO A 78 13.00 2.98 6.21
N GLY A 79 13.67 2.54 5.15
CA GLY A 79 15.14 2.58 5.02
C GLY A 79 15.89 1.44 5.71
N ARG A 80 15.19 0.52 6.37
CA ARG A 80 15.82 -0.69 6.90
C ARG A 80 15.65 -1.86 5.92
N PRO A 81 16.67 -2.73 5.76
CA PRO A 81 16.49 -3.99 5.05
C PRO A 81 15.39 -4.83 5.71
N LEU A 82 14.53 -5.44 4.91
CA LEU A 82 13.45 -6.32 5.43
C LEU A 82 14.04 -7.49 6.22
N SER A 83 15.14 -8.06 5.73
CA SER A 83 15.87 -9.16 6.40
C SER A 83 16.33 -8.83 7.82
N ASP A 84 16.52 -7.55 8.15
CA ASP A 84 16.92 -7.12 9.50
C ASP A 84 15.71 -6.95 10.44
N CYS A 85 14.51 -6.95 9.89
CA CYS A 85 13.26 -6.69 10.61
C CYS A 85 12.48 -7.96 10.94
N ILE A 86 12.76 -9.06 10.25
CA ILE A 86 12.01 -10.32 10.35
C ILE A 86 12.94 -11.49 10.71
N SER A 87 12.36 -12.64 11.09
CA SER A 87 13.12 -13.88 11.31
C SER A 87 13.78 -14.39 10.01
N HIS A 88 14.93 -15.02 10.13
CA HIS A 88 15.69 -15.58 9.00
C HIS A 88 15.10 -16.89 8.42
N GLU A 89 13.90 -17.28 8.80
CA GLU A 89 13.24 -18.44 8.22
C GLU A 89 12.78 -18.16 6.79
N PRO A 90 12.85 -19.15 5.91
CA PRO A 90 12.52 -18.93 4.50
C PRO A 90 11.03 -18.68 4.28
N PHE A 91 10.71 -17.70 3.41
CA PHE A 91 9.35 -17.44 2.95
C PHE A 91 9.16 -17.95 1.53
N TYR A 92 7.97 -18.47 1.23
CA TYR A 92 7.63 -19.13 -0.02
C TYR A 92 6.60 -18.36 -0.85
N TYR A 93 6.00 -17.34 -0.26
CA TYR A 93 5.20 -16.33 -0.96
C TYR A 93 5.17 -15.04 -0.17
N ALA A 94 4.89 -13.96 -0.87
CA ALA A 94 4.59 -12.67 -0.26
C ALA A 94 3.29 -12.10 -0.83
N VAL A 95 2.53 -11.42 0.01
CA VAL A 95 1.29 -10.74 -0.36
C VAL A 95 1.34 -9.29 0.08
N ALA A 96 0.89 -8.38 -0.77
CA ALA A 96 0.63 -7.00 -0.38
C ALA A 96 -0.60 -6.48 -1.11
N SER A 97 -1.57 -5.99 -0.35
CA SER A 97 -2.82 -5.48 -0.89
C SER A 97 -3.03 -4.02 -0.53
N ARG A 98 -3.05 -3.15 -1.54
CA ARG A 98 -3.19 -1.70 -1.33
C ARG A 98 -2.05 -1.10 -0.52
N VAL A 99 -0.82 -1.49 -0.85
CA VAL A 99 0.43 -1.03 -0.23
C VAL A 99 1.36 -0.45 -1.29
N PHE A 100 1.43 -1.10 -2.46
CA PHE A 100 2.44 -0.79 -3.46
C PHE A 100 2.34 0.64 -4.01
N GLU A 101 1.15 1.21 -4.06
CA GLU A 101 0.90 2.60 -4.43
C GLU A 101 1.50 3.62 -3.45
N HIS A 102 1.68 3.23 -2.18
CA HIS A 102 2.27 4.09 -1.13
C HIS A 102 3.80 4.02 -1.08
N VAL A 103 4.41 3.14 -1.87
CA VAL A 103 5.86 2.89 -1.80
C VAL A 103 6.63 3.94 -2.61
N PRO A 104 7.53 4.72 -1.97
CA PRO A 104 8.27 5.78 -2.67
C PRO A 104 9.34 5.28 -3.64
N ASN A 105 9.88 4.06 -3.41
CA ASN A 105 10.85 3.36 -4.26
C ASN A 105 10.35 1.95 -4.57
N PRO A 106 9.48 1.76 -5.58
CA PRO A 106 8.85 0.47 -5.86
C PRO A 106 9.84 -0.67 -6.15
N LEU A 107 10.87 -0.42 -6.94
CA LEU A 107 11.86 -1.46 -7.28
C LEU A 107 12.71 -1.86 -6.08
N GLY A 108 13.14 -0.89 -5.27
CA GLY A 108 13.87 -1.19 -4.05
C GLY A 108 13.03 -2.00 -3.06
N TRP A 109 11.77 -1.65 -2.91
CA TRP A 109 10.83 -2.38 -2.06
C TRP A 109 10.61 -3.82 -2.52
N LEU A 110 10.41 -4.03 -3.83
CA LEU A 110 10.30 -5.38 -4.40
C LEU A 110 11.59 -6.19 -4.19
N GLN A 111 12.75 -5.56 -4.36
CA GLN A 111 14.03 -6.23 -4.14
C GLN A 111 14.19 -6.71 -2.69
N GLU A 112 13.76 -5.92 -1.71
CA GLU A 112 13.80 -6.32 -0.29
C GLU A 112 12.91 -7.55 -0.03
N ILE A 113 11.72 -7.62 -0.67
CA ILE A 113 10.86 -8.81 -0.58
C ILE A 113 11.52 -10.01 -1.25
N VAL A 114 12.06 -9.85 -2.45
CA VAL A 114 12.74 -10.93 -3.17
C VAL A 114 13.91 -11.50 -2.35
N ASN A 115 14.63 -10.64 -1.63
CA ASN A 115 15.80 -11.05 -0.83
C ASN A 115 15.45 -12.02 0.33
N VAL A 116 14.20 -12.03 0.80
CA VAL A 116 13.75 -12.92 1.88
C VAL A 116 12.95 -14.12 1.35
N LEU A 117 12.60 -14.13 0.09
CA LEU A 117 11.86 -15.22 -0.55
C LEU A 117 12.78 -16.31 -1.07
N GLN A 118 12.32 -17.55 -1.01
CA GLN A 118 12.97 -18.67 -1.68
C GLN A 118 12.90 -18.54 -3.22
N PRO A 119 13.89 -19.00 -3.96
CA PRO A 119 13.82 -19.05 -5.42
C PRO A 119 12.58 -19.80 -5.91
N GLY A 120 11.86 -19.20 -6.87
CA GLY A 120 10.62 -19.74 -7.40
C GLY A 120 9.36 -19.34 -6.64
N SER A 121 9.49 -18.59 -5.53
CA SER A 121 8.36 -18.06 -4.77
C SER A 121 7.54 -17.03 -5.55
N MET A 122 6.29 -16.84 -5.13
CA MET A 122 5.36 -15.89 -5.74
C MET A 122 5.21 -14.61 -4.90
N ILE A 123 5.13 -13.48 -5.59
CA ILE A 123 4.69 -12.21 -4.99
C ILE A 123 3.33 -11.86 -5.57
N ALA A 124 2.30 -11.80 -4.71
CA ALA A 124 0.95 -11.41 -5.09
C ALA A 124 0.68 -9.96 -4.67
N LEU A 125 0.49 -9.07 -5.65
CA LEU A 125 0.20 -7.66 -5.42
C LEU A 125 -1.24 -7.34 -5.83
N VAL A 126 -1.96 -6.65 -4.94
CA VAL A 126 -3.24 -6.03 -5.30
C VAL A 126 -3.03 -4.53 -5.41
N ILE A 127 -2.98 -4.07 -6.64
CA ILE A 127 -2.70 -2.68 -6.99
C ILE A 127 -4.01 -2.00 -7.42
N PRO A 128 -4.30 -0.78 -6.97
CA PRO A 128 -5.50 -0.08 -7.40
C PRO A 128 -5.42 0.34 -8.86
N ASP A 129 -6.47 0.11 -9.62
CA ASP A 129 -6.66 0.75 -10.92
C ASP A 129 -6.98 2.23 -10.69
N HIS A 130 -6.08 3.14 -11.10
CA HIS A 130 -6.25 4.59 -10.88
C HIS A 130 -7.59 5.12 -11.43
N ARG A 131 -8.13 4.52 -12.50
CA ARG A 131 -9.41 4.89 -13.08
C ARG A 131 -10.61 4.67 -12.14
N ARG A 132 -10.38 4.00 -11.00
CA ARG A 132 -11.38 3.67 -9.99
C ARG A 132 -10.98 4.11 -8.59
N THR A 133 -10.15 5.15 -8.51
CA THR A 133 -9.66 5.71 -7.26
C THR A 133 -9.59 7.23 -7.32
N ILE A 134 -9.22 7.83 -6.21
CA ILE A 134 -8.96 9.29 -6.11
C ILE A 134 -7.83 9.77 -7.03
N ASP A 135 -7.06 8.84 -7.61
CA ASP A 135 -5.97 9.12 -8.56
C ASP A 135 -6.45 9.22 -10.01
N TYR A 136 -7.73 9.20 -10.29
CA TYR A 136 -8.29 9.11 -11.64
C TYR A 136 -7.69 10.13 -12.63
N TYR A 137 -7.42 11.35 -12.19
CA TYR A 137 -6.86 12.41 -13.02
C TYR A 137 -5.34 12.49 -13.00
N ARG A 138 -4.69 11.74 -12.11
CA ARG A 138 -3.24 11.65 -12.08
C ARG A 138 -2.74 10.83 -13.27
N LYS A 139 -1.59 11.21 -13.79
CA LYS A 139 -0.94 10.45 -14.86
C LYS A 139 -0.35 9.16 -14.31
N PRO A 140 -0.49 8.03 -15.05
CA PRO A 140 0.20 6.80 -14.68
C PRO A 140 1.71 7.03 -14.52
N THR A 141 2.28 6.41 -13.51
CA THR A 141 3.72 6.47 -13.23
C THR A 141 4.51 5.93 -14.41
N THR A 142 5.47 6.72 -14.87
CA THR A 142 6.30 6.34 -16.01
C THR A 142 7.47 5.45 -15.58
N PHE A 143 7.98 4.64 -16.51
CA PHE A 143 9.18 3.84 -16.29
C PHE A 143 10.38 4.72 -15.86
N ALA A 144 10.54 5.91 -16.44
CA ALA A 144 11.63 6.83 -16.09
C ALA A 144 11.54 7.29 -14.63
N GLN A 145 10.34 7.55 -14.11
CA GLN A 145 10.16 7.89 -12.70
C GLN A 145 10.56 6.72 -11.78
N VAL A 146 10.08 5.50 -12.09
CA VAL A 146 10.42 4.29 -11.32
C VAL A 146 11.93 4.06 -11.30
N MET A 147 12.62 4.21 -12.45
CA MET A 147 14.07 4.08 -12.55
C MET A 147 14.81 5.19 -11.79
N GLY A 148 14.32 6.43 -11.84
CA GLY A 148 14.85 7.54 -11.07
C GLY A 148 14.82 7.25 -9.58
N TRP A 149 13.68 6.82 -9.05
CA TRP A 149 13.55 6.47 -7.63
C TRP A 149 14.40 5.24 -7.24
N SER A 150 14.65 4.30 -8.15
CA SER A 150 15.56 3.18 -7.87
C SER A 150 17.02 3.61 -7.69
N VAL A 151 17.41 4.71 -8.32
CA VAL A 151 18.74 5.34 -8.17
C VAL A 151 18.81 6.22 -6.93
N GLU A 152 17.78 7.06 -6.73
CA GLU A 152 17.70 8.00 -5.60
C GLU A 152 17.46 7.30 -4.25
N LYS A 153 16.80 6.13 -4.29
CA LYS A 153 16.45 5.29 -3.13
C LYS A 153 15.72 6.06 -2.02
N PRO A 154 14.64 6.78 -2.33
CA PRO A 154 13.90 7.49 -1.31
C PRO A 154 13.29 6.50 -0.31
N VAL A 155 13.47 6.78 0.98
CA VAL A 155 12.91 5.99 2.09
C VAL A 155 11.57 6.55 2.59
N ARG A 156 11.16 7.69 2.07
CA ARG A 156 9.88 8.36 2.31
C ARG A 156 9.41 9.03 1.03
N PRO A 157 8.11 9.36 0.91
CA PRO A 157 7.62 10.08 -0.26
C PRO A 157 8.43 11.33 -0.55
N THR A 158 8.85 11.48 -1.80
CA THR A 158 9.62 12.65 -2.26
C THR A 158 8.72 13.89 -2.31
N PRO A 159 9.26 15.10 -2.25
CA PRO A 159 8.47 16.32 -2.41
C PRO A 159 7.62 16.33 -3.69
N SER A 160 8.13 15.76 -4.80
CA SER A 160 7.39 15.66 -6.05
C SER A 160 6.21 14.67 -5.96
N GLN A 161 6.39 13.52 -5.32
CA GLN A 161 5.30 12.57 -5.09
C GLN A 161 4.20 13.17 -4.20
N VAL A 162 4.59 13.86 -3.13
CA VAL A 162 3.65 14.56 -2.25
C VAL A 162 2.91 15.66 -3.01
N MET A 163 3.63 16.50 -3.73
CA MET A 163 3.03 17.60 -4.51
C MET A 163 2.02 17.08 -5.53
N GLU A 164 2.40 16.08 -6.32
CA GLU A 164 1.54 15.48 -7.33
C GLU A 164 0.28 14.86 -6.71
N PHE A 165 0.44 14.07 -5.64
CA PHE A 165 -0.71 13.47 -4.97
C PHE A 165 -1.68 14.53 -4.43
N LEU A 166 -1.19 15.50 -3.67
CA LEU A 166 -2.06 16.49 -3.03
C LEU A 166 -2.69 17.47 -4.03
N SER A 167 -2.02 17.77 -5.14
CA SER A 167 -2.55 18.71 -6.15
C SER A 167 -3.51 18.05 -7.15
N GLU A 168 -3.36 16.75 -7.44
CA GLU A 168 -4.09 16.09 -8.52
C GLU A 168 -5.10 15.03 -8.04
N SER A 169 -5.10 14.66 -6.74
CA SER A 169 -6.15 13.80 -6.18
C SER A 169 -7.37 14.60 -5.73
N PHE A 170 -8.51 13.92 -5.66
CA PHE A 170 -9.76 14.51 -5.18
C PHE A 170 -10.28 13.82 -3.92
N GLU A 171 -11.19 14.48 -3.20
CA GLU A 171 -11.84 13.95 -2.01
C GLU A 171 -12.93 12.95 -2.43
N ASP A 172 -12.77 11.69 -2.03
CA ASP A 172 -13.80 10.67 -2.17
C ASP A 172 -14.67 10.64 -0.91
N ASP A 173 -15.73 11.44 -0.94
CA ASP A 173 -16.75 11.49 0.11
C ASP A 173 -17.90 10.47 -0.11
N GLY A 174 -17.75 9.60 -1.10
CA GLY A 174 -18.75 8.61 -1.50
C GLY A 174 -19.84 9.18 -2.43
N ALA A 175 -19.77 10.44 -2.79
CA ALA A 175 -20.72 11.07 -3.73
C ALA A 175 -20.35 10.81 -5.19
N VAL A 176 -19.11 10.42 -5.46
CA VAL A 176 -18.60 10.19 -6.82
C VAL A 176 -18.74 8.72 -7.19
N ASP A 177 -19.59 8.40 -8.16
CA ASP A 177 -19.66 7.06 -8.75
C ASP A 177 -18.58 6.87 -9.83
N LEU A 178 -17.48 6.26 -9.43
CA LEU A 178 -16.36 5.93 -10.32
C LEU A 178 -16.71 4.98 -11.47
N ASN A 179 -17.91 4.38 -11.47
CA ASN A 179 -18.35 3.49 -12.55
C ASN A 179 -19.16 4.19 -13.64
N SER A 180 -19.78 5.32 -13.31
CA SER A 180 -20.61 6.10 -14.27
C SER A 180 -19.86 7.21 -15.00
N GLY A 181 -18.55 7.34 -14.76
CA GLY A 181 -17.71 8.40 -15.29
C GLY A 181 -17.60 9.58 -14.32
N LEU A 182 -16.47 10.27 -14.38
CA LEU A 182 -16.19 11.39 -13.50
C LEU A 182 -16.49 12.74 -14.21
N PRO A 183 -17.00 13.73 -13.45
CA PRO A 183 -17.07 15.10 -13.94
C PRO A 183 -15.66 15.67 -14.15
N PRO A 184 -15.49 16.79 -14.87
CA PRO A 184 -14.22 17.48 -14.97
C PRO A 184 -13.57 17.71 -13.60
N PHE A 185 -12.25 17.64 -13.52
CA PHE A 185 -11.51 17.79 -12.25
C PHE A 185 -11.84 19.11 -11.52
N SER A 186 -12.10 20.17 -12.27
CA SER A 186 -12.51 21.47 -11.73
C SER A 186 -13.84 21.46 -10.96
N GLU A 187 -14.67 20.43 -11.15
CA GLU A 187 -15.97 20.26 -10.47
C GLU A 187 -15.85 19.34 -9.24
N LEU A 188 -14.70 18.69 -9.06
CA LEU A 188 -14.45 17.82 -7.92
C LEU A 188 -13.91 18.62 -6.73
N LYS A 189 -14.28 18.19 -5.54
CA LYS A 189 -13.72 18.75 -4.32
C LYS A 189 -12.29 18.27 -4.16
N ARG A 190 -11.35 19.20 -4.05
CA ARG A 190 -9.94 18.92 -3.74
C ARG A 190 -9.71 19.01 -2.24
N HIS A 191 -8.85 18.14 -1.72
CA HIS A 191 -8.41 18.22 -0.33
C HIS A 191 -7.57 19.48 -0.07
N TYR A 192 -6.72 19.84 -1.05
CA TYR A 192 -5.71 20.88 -0.90
C TYR A 192 -5.65 21.76 -2.16
N THR A 193 -5.34 23.04 -1.96
CA THR A 193 -4.93 23.91 -3.06
C THR A 193 -3.50 23.60 -3.50
N ASP A 194 -3.08 24.08 -4.67
CA ASP A 194 -1.68 23.92 -5.12
C ASP A 194 -0.68 24.58 -4.15
N GLN A 195 -1.10 25.68 -3.51
CA GLN A 195 -0.29 26.36 -2.49
C GLN A 195 -0.12 25.50 -1.22
N ASP A 196 -1.19 24.83 -0.78
CA ASP A 196 -1.12 23.90 0.35
C ASP A 196 -0.25 22.69 0.00
N ALA A 197 -0.42 22.11 -1.20
CA ALA A 197 0.37 20.99 -1.68
C ALA A 197 1.87 21.34 -1.70
N LEU A 198 2.23 22.53 -2.18
CA LEU A 198 3.62 23.03 -2.15
C LEU A 198 4.12 23.17 -0.72
N GLY A 199 3.32 23.73 0.17
CA GLY A 199 3.65 23.87 1.59
C GLY A 199 3.93 22.52 2.25
N PHE A 200 3.10 21.50 2.00
CA PHE A 200 3.33 20.14 2.49
C PHE A 200 4.57 19.49 1.90
N ALA A 201 4.81 19.64 0.59
CA ALA A 201 6.02 19.12 -0.06
C ALA A 201 7.30 19.71 0.57
N GLN A 202 7.31 21.01 0.84
CA GLN A 202 8.42 21.68 1.54
C GLN A 202 8.55 21.23 2.99
N PHE A 203 7.43 21.02 3.68
CA PHE A 203 7.41 20.55 5.07
C PHE A 203 8.00 19.15 5.20
N VAL A 204 7.56 18.19 4.38
CA VAL A 204 8.05 16.79 4.46
C VAL A 204 9.55 16.72 4.17
N GLU A 205 10.08 17.56 3.27
CA GLU A 205 11.52 17.60 3.01
C GLU A 205 12.30 18.22 4.16
N ARG A 206 11.83 19.34 4.71
CA ARG A 206 12.51 20.05 5.80
C ARG A 206 12.52 19.22 7.09
N GLU A 207 11.36 18.69 7.49
CA GLU A 207 11.19 17.94 8.74
C GLU A 207 11.52 16.45 8.61
N LYS A 208 11.87 15.99 7.40
CA LYS A 208 12.07 14.56 7.08
C LYS A 208 10.87 13.69 7.49
N TYR A 209 9.69 14.25 7.39
CA TYR A 209 8.44 13.62 7.79
C TYR A 209 7.97 12.59 6.76
N TYR A 210 7.43 11.47 7.22
CA TYR A 210 6.78 10.50 6.35
C TYR A 210 5.29 10.84 6.24
N LEU A 211 4.88 11.39 5.10
CA LEU A 211 3.48 11.63 4.78
C LEU A 211 2.95 10.46 3.95
N ASP A 212 1.89 9.81 4.45
CA ASP A 212 1.27 8.68 3.76
C ASP A 212 0.44 9.16 2.57
N VAL A 213 0.96 8.98 1.38
CA VAL A 213 0.35 9.39 0.10
C VAL A 213 0.50 8.27 -0.93
N HIS A 214 -0.30 8.30 -1.99
CA HIS A 214 -0.04 7.45 -3.15
C HIS A 214 1.17 8.01 -3.92
N CYS A 215 2.30 7.36 -3.76
CA CYS A 215 3.57 7.72 -4.42
C CYS A 215 3.54 7.39 -5.91
N THR A 216 2.78 6.37 -6.29
CA THR A 216 2.72 5.82 -7.65
C THR A 216 1.27 5.66 -8.11
N VAL A 217 1.08 5.67 -9.42
CA VAL A 217 -0.23 5.54 -10.10
C VAL A 217 -0.11 4.43 -11.15
N TRP A 218 -0.97 3.41 -11.04
CA TRP A 218 -0.95 2.20 -11.88
C TRP A 218 -2.23 2.02 -12.68
#